data_75ecc1448c72af231419f99aae41ad71
#
_entry.id   75ecc1448c72af231419f99aae41ad71
#
_cell.length_a   1.000
_cell.length_b   1.000
_cell.length_c   1.000
_cell.angle_alpha   90.00
_cell.angle_beta   90.00
_cell.angle_gamma   90.00
#
_symmetry.space_group_name_H-M   'P 1'
#
loop_
_entity.id
_entity.type
_entity.pdbx_description
1 polymer ?
#
loop_
_entity_poly.entity_id
_entity_poly.type
_entity_poly.pdbx_seq_one_letter_code
_entity_poly.pdbx_strand_id
1 'polypeptide(L)'
;MTFDRLKALGAPVEDREVYNQAYKYGAHIRDHITNGRGLILLGPVGTGKTSIAVSILRRAIEQGYNGYIISMISLLDTLLTLSKGPTEHYIKFENRIRNIPLLVLDDFGAEYSNAWVANKVESIISDRVGDRKSTIITTNLTVAQIKSSYDGRVYDRLKETSFLLRFKGESNRKPLDNSEI
;
A
#
# COMPACT_ATOMS: atom_id res chain seq x y z
N MET A 1 6.30 -12.72 -5.86
CA MET A 1 6.07 -11.98 -7.12
C MET A 1 7.29 -11.13 -7.42
N THR A 2 7.77 -11.06 -8.67
CA THR A 2 8.86 -10.20 -9.13
C THR A 2 8.37 -9.37 -10.30
N PHE A 3 9.05 -8.25 -10.60
CA PHE A 3 8.73 -7.44 -11.78
C PHE A 3 8.89 -8.20 -13.09
N ASP A 4 9.90 -9.09 -13.18
CA ASP A 4 10.10 -9.90 -14.37
C ASP A 4 8.93 -10.87 -14.63
N ARG A 5 8.40 -11.46 -13.55
CA ARG A 5 7.21 -12.30 -13.63
C ARG A 5 5.95 -11.49 -13.99
N LEU A 6 5.82 -10.28 -13.48
CA LEU A 6 4.73 -9.37 -13.87
C LEU A 6 4.81 -8.97 -15.34
N LYS A 7 6.01 -8.71 -15.85
CA LYS A 7 6.24 -8.45 -17.28
C LYS A 7 5.92 -9.67 -18.14
N ALA A 8 6.29 -10.87 -17.71
CA ALA A 8 6.02 -12.12 -18.41
C ALA A 8 4.52 -12.44 -18.49
N LEU A 9 3.73 -12.04 -17.49
CA LEU A 9 2.28 -12.21 -17.49
C LEU A 9 1.57 -11.22 -18.44
N GLY A 10 2.27 -10.17 -18.88
CA GLY A 10 1.72 -9.10 -19.70
C GLY A 10 0.83 -8.14 -18.92
N ALA A 11 0.99 -6.85 -19.15
CA ALA A 11 0.06 -5.86 -18.63
C ALA A 11 -1.14 -5.75 -19.60
N PRO A 12 -2.37 -5.62 -19.09
CA PRO A 12 -3.50 -5.23 -19.91
C PRO A 12 -3.17 -3.98 -20.73
N VAL A 13 -3.65 -3.90 -21.96
CA VAL A 13 -3.33 -2.77 -22.88
C VAL A 13 -3.65 -1.43 -22.22
N GLU A 14 -4.79 -1.38 -21.52
CA GLU A 14 -5.31 -0.19 -20.83
C GLU A 14 -4.44 0.28 -19.67
N ASP A 15 -3.72 -0.64 -19.02
CA ASP A 15 -2.88 -0.36 -17.84
C ASP A 15 -1.38 -0.40 -18.13
N ARG A 16 -0.97 -0.62 -19.39
CA ARG A 16 0.45 -0.79 -19.78
C ARG A 16 1.32 0.37 -19.30
N GLU A 17 0.85 1.60 -19.46
CA GLU A 17 1.59 2.80 -19.01
C GLU A 17 1.69 2.86 -17.49
N VAL A 18 0.63 2.51 -16.78
CA VAL A 18 0.61 2.45 -15.31
C VAL A 18 1.61 1.41 -14.77
N TYR A 19 1.66 0.24 -15.41
CA TYR A 19 2.66 -0.78 -15.07
C TYR A 19 4.09 -0.28 -15.33
N ASN A 20 4.33 0.42 -16.43
CA ASN A 20 5.63 1.01 -16.74
C ASN A 20 6.03 2.07 -15.70
N GLN A 21 5.11 2.92 -15.27
CA GLN A 21 5.35 3.92 -14.22
C GLN A 21 5.64 3.25 -12.88
N ALA A 22 4.91 2.21 -12.51
CA ALA A 22 5.18 1.43 -11.30
C ALA A 22 6.54 0.73 -11.36
N TYR A 23 6.93 0.22 -12.53
CA TYR A 23 8.26 -0.35 -12.75
C TYR A 23 9.37 0.70 -12.58
N LYS A 24 9.19 1.90 -13.16
CA LYS A 24 10.13 3.02 -12.99
C LYS A 24 10.25 3.43 -11.52
N TYR A 25 9.12 3.53 -10.79
CA TYR A 25 9.15 3.78 -9.36
C TYR A 25 9.97 2.72 -8.60
N GLY A 26 9.71 1.43 -8.86
CA GLY A 26 10.49 0.34 -8.27
C GLY A 26 11.98 0.36 -8.66
N ALA A 27 12.32 0.81 -9.87
CA ALA A 27 13.73 0.93 -10.30
C ALA A 27 14.50 1.98 -9.48
N HIS A 28 13.83 3.06 -9.04
CA HIS A 28 14.40 4.15 -8.24
C HIS A 28 13.97 4.08 -6.76
N ILE A 29 13.68 2.89 -6.25
CA ILE A 29 13.11 2.71 -4.90
C ILE A 29 14.01 3.26 -3.80
N ARG A 30 15.34 3.20 -3.96
CA ARG A 30 16.29 3.80 -3.04
C ARG A 30 16.03 5.30 -2.86
N ASP A 31 15.94 6.04 -3.97
CA ASP A 31 15.72 7.47 -3.94
C ASP A 31 14.36 7.83 -3.36
N HIS A 32 13.34 7.02 -3.65
CA HIS A 32 12.01 7.22 -3.10
C HIS A 32 11.98 7.01 -1.58
N ILE A 33 12.60 5.94 -1.06
CA ILE A 33 12.70 5.70 0.38
C ILE A 33 13.50 6.82 1.07
N THR A 34 14.63 7.23 0.51
CA THR A 34 15.48 8.28 1.09
C THR A 34 14.77 9.64 1.18
N ASN A 35 13.92 9.94 0.19
CA ASN A 35 13.17 11.20 0.12
C ASN A 35 11.75 11.11 0.72
N GLY A 36 11.36 9.97 1.32
CA GLY A 36 10.04 9.78 1.88
C GLY A 36 8.90 9.79 0.86
N ARG A 37 9.19 9.47 -0.40
CA ARG A 37 8.19 9.47 -1.48
C ARG A 37 7.42 8.17 -1.51
N GLY A 38 6.11 8.25 -1.41
CA GLY A 38 5.18 7.12 -1.46
C GLY A 38 4.60 6.84 -2.84
N LEU A 39 3.71 5.85 -2.90
CA LEU A 39 2.99 5.45 -4.10
C LEU A 39 1.56 5.03 -3.74
N ILE A 40 0.57 5.57 -4.44
CA ILE A 40 -0.83 5.17 -4.31
C ILE A 40 -1.22 4.44 -5.60
N LEU A 41 -1.58 3.17 -5.46
CA LEU A 41 -2.09 2.30 -6.52
C LEU A 41 -3.60 2.17 -6.38
N LEU A 42 -4.34 2.80 -7.26
CA LEU A 42 -5.80 2.95 -7.17
C LEU A 42 -6.46 2.34 -8.41
N GLY A 43 -7.56 1.62 -8.22
CA GLY A 43 -8.36 1.07 -9.33
C GLY A 43 -9.10 -0.21 -9.01
N PRO A 44 -9.78 -0.83 -9.98
CA PRO A 44 -10.63 -2.00 -9.78
C PRO A 44 -9.91 -3.20 -9.15
N VAL A 45 -10.69 -4.09 -8.54
CA VAL A 45 -10.20 -5.37 -8.01
C VAL A 45 -9.59 -6.21 -9.13
N GLY A 46 -8.49 -6.92 -8.82
CA GLY A 46 -7.88 -7.86 -9.77
C GLY A 46 -6.92 -7.25 -10.78
N THR A 47 -6.68 -5.94 -10.77
CA THR A 47 -5.77 -5.25 -11.71
C THR A 47 -4.28 -5.36 -11.35
N GLY A 48 -3.92 -6.15 -10.34
CA GLY A 48 -2.51 -6.44 -10.02
C GLY A 48 -1.84 -5.46 -9.04
N LYS A 49 -2.57 -4.52 -8.43
CA LYS A 49 -2.02 -3.51 -7.47
C LYS A 49 -1.17 -4.12 -6.36
N THR A 50 -1.72 -5.11 -5.65
CA THR A 50 -1.00 -5.82 -4.57
C THR A 50 0.26 -6.51 -5.09
N SER A 51 0.20 -7.15 -6.27
CA SER A 51 1.35 -7.81 -6.89
C SER A 51 2.47 -6.84 -7.23
N ILE A 52 2.12 -5.64 -7.70
CA ILE A 52 3.07 -4.55 -7.96
C ILE A 52 3.68 -4.05 -6.64
N ALA A 53 2.86 -3.77 -5.63
CA ALA A 53 3.34 -3.32 -4.32
C ALA A 53 4.30 -4.32 -3.68
N VAL A 54 3.99 -5.63 -3.73
CA VAL A 54 4.88 -6.72 -3.27
C VAL A 54 6.18 -6.75 -4.05
N SER A 55 6.13 -6.54 -5.38
CA SER A 55 7.34 -6.54 -6.21
C SER A 55 8.26 -5.36 -5.90
N ILE A 56 7.68 -4.19 -5.62
CA ILE A 56 8.43 -3.00 -5.17
C ILE A 56 9.05 -3.24 -3.79
N LEU A 57 8.27 -3.76 -2.84
CA LEU A 57 8.75 -4.10 -1.50
C LEU A 57 9.91 -5.10 -1.55
N ARG A 58 9.77 -6.16 -2.33
CA ARG A 58 10.84 -7.14 -2.53
C ARG A 58 12.12 -6.48 -3.04
N ARG A 59 12.01 -5.61 -4.04
CA ARG A 59 13.15 -4.88 -4.59
C ARG A 59 13.83 -3.97 -3.58
N ALA A 60 13.05 -3.32 -2.69
CA ALA A 60 13.60 -2.54 -1.58
C ALA A 60 14.40 -3.41 -0.61
N ILE A 61 13.88 -4.60 -0.26
CA ILE A 61 14.56 -5.57 0.62
C ILE A 61 15.86 -6.08 -0.03
N GLU A 62 15.83 -6.40 -1.33
CA GLU A 62 17.02 -6.80 -2.08
C GLU A 62 18.11 -5.70 -2.12
N GLN A 63 17.72 -4.43 -1.96
CA GLN A 63 18.64 -3.29 -1.83
C GLN A 63 19.02 -2.96 -0.37
N GLY A 64 18.66 -3.82 0.59
CA GLY A 64 19.04 -3.70 2.00
C GLY A 64 18.12 -2.83 2.86
N TYR A 65 16.96 -2.39 2.35
CA TYR A 65 15.99 -1.65 3.14
C TYR A 65 15.04 -2.57 3.90
N ASN A 66 14.73 -2.20 5.12
CA ASN A 66 13.63 -2.84 5.86
C ASN A 66 12.29 -2.37 5.31
N GLY A 67 11.41 -3.33 5.07
CA GLY A 67 10.04 -3.06 4.62
C GLY A 67 9.04 -4.04 5.23
N TYR A 68 7.79 -3.63 5.24
CA TYR A 68 6.70 -4.44 5.78
C TYR A 68 5.44 -4.26 4.93
N ILE A 69 4.67 -5.33 4.75
CA ILE A 69 3.35 -5.30 4.13
C ILE A 69 2.31 -5.81 5.10
N ILE A 70 1.20 -5.09 5.19
CA ILE A 70 0.05 -5.48 6.00
C ILE A 70 -1.23 -4.95 5.34
N SER A 71 -2.30 -5.75 5.37
CA SER A 71 -3.62 -5.25 4.98
C SER A 71 -4.17 -4.29 6.03
N MET A 72 -5.02 -3.35 5.62
CA MET A 72 -5.64 -2.43 6.58
C MET A 72 -6.45 -3.15 7.65
N ILE A 73 -7.19 -4.18 7.28
CA ILE A 73 -7.96 -5.00 8.23
C ILE A 73 -7.01 -5.63 9.24
N SER A 74 -5.94 -6.31 8.79
CA SER A 74 -4.98 -6.97 9.68
C SER A 74 -4.22 -5.98 10.58
N LEU A 75 -3.93 -4.77 10.09
CA LEU A 75 -3.30 -3.72 10.89
C LEU A 75 -4.20 -3.33 12.07
N LEU A 76 -5.46 -3.03 11.79
CA LEU A 76 -6.42 -2.58 12.81
C LEU A 76 -6.76 -3.71 13.79
N ASP A 77 -6.97 -4.92 13.32
CA ASP A 77 -7.19 -6.09 14.18
C ASP A 77 -6.02 -6.36 15.11
N THR A 78 -4.80 -6.23 14.60
CA THR A 78 -3.58 -6.37 15.41
C THR A 78 -3.50 -5.28 16.48
N LEU A 79 -3.73 -4.01 16.13
CA LEU A 79 -3.74 -2.90 17.08
C LEU A 79 -4.82 -3.08 18.14
N LEU A 80 -6.03 -3.48 17.77
CA LEU A 80 -7.13 -3.75 18.70
C LEU A 80 -6.82 -4.94 19.64
N THR A 81 -6.24 -5.99 19.10
CA THR A 81 -5.86 -7.17 19.90
C THR A 81 -4.75 -6.84 20.90
N LEU A 82 -3.72 -6.14 20.45
CA LEU A 82 -2.61 -5.75 21.30
C LEU A 82 -3.00 -4.70 22.35
N SER A 83 -4.02 -3.86 22.08
CA SER A 83 -4.50 -2.88 23.06
C SER A 83 -5.13 -3.51 24.32
N LYS A 84 -5.53 -4.78 24.24
CA LYS A 84 -6.09 -5.56 25.36
C LYS A 84 -5.03 -6.34 26.15
N GLY A 85 -3.80 -6.34 25.69
CA GLY A 85 -2.68 -7.06 26.26
C GLY A 85 -1.61 -6.14 26.89
N PRO A 86 -0.40 -6.65 27.11
CA PRO A 86 0.71 -5.85 27.63
C PRO A 86 1.02 -4.65 26.75
N THR A 87 1.04 -3.46 27.35
CA THR A 87 1.27 -2.16 26.69
C THR A 87 2.56 -2.15 25.85
N GLU A 88 3.58 -2.87 26.29
CA GLU A 88 4.87 -2.96 25.59
C GLU A 88 4.73 -3.56 24.17
N HIS A 89 3.92 -4.61 24.01
CA HIS A 89 3.70 -5.23 22.69
C HIS A 89 2.98 -4.28 21.74
N TYR A 90 1.98 -3.56 22.24
CA TYR A 90 1.27 -2.54 21.48
C TYR A 90 2.23 -1.45 21.00
N ILE A 91 2.99 -0.86 21.91
CA ILE A 91 3.96 0.21 21.59
C ILE A 91 5.00 -0.28 20.59
N LYS A 92 5.55 -1.48 20.78
CA LYS A 92 6.55 -2.06 19.88
C LYS A 92 6.01 -2.24 18.45
N PHE A 93 4.79 -2.76 18.33
CA PHE A 93 4.15 -2.93 17.02
C PHE A 93 3.84 -1.59 16.36
N GLU A 94 3.22 -0.66 17.10
CA GLU A 94 2.88 0.67 16.59
C GLU A 94 4.14 1.44 16.15
N ASN A 95 5.20 1.42 16.95
CA ASN A 95 6.49 2.02 16.60
C ASN A 95 7.09 1.40 15.35
N ARG A 96 6.98 0.09 15.17
CA ARG A 96 7.42 -0.59 13.94
C ARG A 96 6.68 -0.05 12.72
N ILE A 97 5.35 0.04 12.78
CA ILE A 97 4.52 0.53 11.67
C ILE A 97 4.85 1.99 11.34
N ARG A 98 5.07 2.84 12.34
CA ARG A 98 5.39 4.26 12.15
C ARG A 98 6.79 4.47 11.57
N ASN A 99 7.78 3.67 11.97
CA ASN A 99 9.19 3.95 11.72
C ASN A 99 9.83 3.13 10.61
N ILE A 100 9.21 2.03 10.15
CA ILE A 100 9.80 1.22 9.08
C ILE A 100 10.01 2.05 7.80
N PRO A 101 11.18 1.97 7.14
CA PRO A 101 11.50 2.79 5.97
C PRO A 101 10.47 2.69 4.84
N LEU A 102 10.01 1.47 4.53
CA LEU A 102 8.98 1.22 3.52
C LEU A 102 7.82 0.42 4.12
N LEU A 103 6.64 1.02 4.16
CA LEU A 103 5.40 0.36 4.55
C LEU A 103 4.48 0.19 3.34
N VAL A 104 3.95 -1.01 3.16
CA VAL A 104 2.85 -1.28 2.21
C VAL A 104 1.57 -1.50 3.00
N LEU A 105 0.61 -0.60 2.82
CA LEU A 105 -0.76 -0.73 3.32
C LEU A 105 -1.65 -1.25 2.19
N ASP A 106 -1.98 -2.54 2.28
CA ASP A 106 -2.76 -3.21 1.25
C ASP A 106 -4.26 -3.12 1.55
N ASP A 107 -5.07 -3.04 0.50
CA ASP A 107 -6.53 -2.91 0.58
C ASP A 107 -7.01 -1.75 1.48
N PHE A 108 -6.37 -0.58 1.32
CA PHE A 108 -6.71 0.64 2.06
C PHE A 108 -8.16 1.06 1.78
N GLY A 109 -8.94 1.21 2.85
CA GLY A 109 -10.36 1.53 2.80
C GLY A 109 -11.28 0.31 2.70
N ALA A 110 -10.75 -0.91 2.85
CA ALA A 110 -11.54 -2.14 2.96
C ALA A 110 -12.06 -2.39 4.39
N GLU A 111 -11.53 -1.67 5.38
CA GLU A 111 -11.91 -1.76 6.78
C GLU A 111 -13.24 -1.05 7.06
N TYR A 112 -13.90 -1.48 8.13
CA TYR A 112 -15.09 -0.78 8.63
C TYR A 112 -14.70 0.56 9.23
N SER A 113 -15.16 1.66 8.61
CA SER A 113 -14.82 3.02 9.06
C SER A 113 -15.62 3.43 10.28
N ASN A 114 -14.92 3.82 11.35
CA ASN A 114 -15.47 4.52 12.50
C ASN A 114 -14.46 5.60 12.96
N ALA A 115 -14.86 6.45 13.90
CA ALA A 115 -14.02 7.57 14.35
C ALA A 115 -12.66 7.11 14.91
N TRP A 116 -12.58 5.96 15.60
CA TRP A 116 -11.32 5.44 16.12
C TRP A 116 -10.39 5.01 14.97
N VAL A 117 -10.93 4.30 13.97
CA VAL A 117 -10.18 3.88 12.78
C VAL A 117 -9.65 5.10 12.03
N ALA A 118 -10.52 6.06 11.73
CA ALA A 118 -10.12 7.27 11.00
C ALA A 118 -9.00 8.03 11.72
N ASN A 119 -9.12 8.24 13.03
CA ASN A 119 -8.11 8.91 13.84
C ASN A 119 -6.79 8.13 13.92
N LYS A 120 -6.85 6.80 14.02
CA LYS A 120 -5.65 5.95 14.09
C LYS A 120 -4.90 5.96 12.76
N VAL A 121 -5.61 5.84 11.64
CA VAL A 121 -5.04 5.91 10.30
C VAL A 121 -4.43 7.29 10.04
N GLU A 122 -5.14 8.38 10.37
CA GLU A 122 -4.62 9.75 10.25
C GLU A 122 -3.33 9.92 11.07
N SER A 123 -3.30 9.46 12.31
CA SER A 123 -2.11 9.54 13.17
C SER A 123 -0.92 8.81 12.55
N ILE A 124 -1.10 7.55 12.10
CA ILE A 124 -0.01 6.76 11.50
C ILE A 124 0.52 7.43 10.23
N ILE A 125 -0.38 7.85 9.33
CA ILE A 125 0.01 8.50 8.07
C ILE A 125 0.71 9.83 8.34
N SER A 126 0.21 10.63 9.30
CA SER A 126 0.79 11.92 9.67
C SER A 126 2.23 11.79 10.16
N ASP A 127 2.48 10.85 11.06
CA ASP A 127 3.82 10.60 11.58
C ASP A 127 4.77 10.14 10.47
N ARG A 128 4.32 9.20 9.63
CA ARG A 128 5.13 8.70 8.53
C ARG A 128 5.49 9.80 7.52
N VAL A 129 4.54 10.67 7.20
CA VAL A 129 4.80 11.83 6.32
C VAL A 129 5.76 12.81 7.00
N GLY A 130 5.56 13.14 8.28
CA GLY A 130 6.42 14.02 9.06
C GLY A 130 7.86 13.50 9.15
N ASP A 131 8.03 12.20 9.35
CA ASP A 131 9.33 11.52 9.45
C ASP A 131 9.92 11.10 8.09
N ARG A 132 9.32 11.53 6.99
CA ARG A 132 9.73 11.19 5.62
C ARG A 132 9.88 9.67 5.40
N LYS A 133 8.91 8.89 5.89
CA LYS A 133 8.86 7.44 5.66
C LYS A 133 8.01 7.12 4.43
N SER A 134 8.56 6.32 3.52
CA SER A 134 7.87 5.92 2.29
C SER A 134 6.70 4.98 2.58
N THR A 135 5.53 5.29 2.00
CA THR A 135 4.32 4.47 2.15
C THR A 135 3.74 4.14 0.78
N ILE A 136 3.54 2.86 0.51
CA ILE A 136 2.82 2.38 -0.66
C ILE A 136 1.41 1.98 -0.21
N ILE A 137 0.41 2.44 -0.93
CA ILE A 137 -1.00 2.14 -0.65
C ILE A 137 -1.60 1.47 -1.88
N THR A 138 -2.30 0.37 -1.68
CA THR A 138 -3.21 -0.19 -2.69
C THR A 138 -4.65 0.05 -2.24
N THR A 139 -5.53 0.40 -3.15
CA THR A 139 -6.93 0.66 -2.83
C THR A 139 -7.85 0.43 -4.03
N ASN A 140 -9.07 0.00 -3.73
CA ASN A 140 -10.15 -0.06 -4.70
C ASN A 140 -11.06 1.18 -4.62
N LEU A 141 -10.84 2.06 -3.65
CA LEU A 141 -11.61 3.29 -3.49
C LEU A 141 -11.19 4.34 -4.53
N THR A 142 -12.14 5.14 -4.94
CA THR A 142 -11.87 6.39 -5.66
C THR A 142 -11.30 7.45 -4.72
N VAL A 143 -10.68 8.48 -5.27
CA VAL A 143 -10.18 9.63 -4.48
C VAL A 143 -11.31 10.27 -3.65
N ALA A 144 -12.51 10.38 -4.22
CA ALA A 144 -13.67 10.93 -3.52
C ALA A 144 -14.05 10.06 -2.29
N GLN A 145 -14.04 8.74 -2.45
CA GLN A 145 -14.30 7.81 -1.35
C GLN A 145 -13.23 7.86 -0.27
N ILE A 146 -11.94 7.94 -0.64
CA ILE A 146 -10.85 8.10 0.35
C ILE A 146 -11.07 9.37 1.17
N LYS A 147 -11.38 10.49 0.51
CA LYS A 147 -11.63 11.77 1.20
C LYS A 147 -12.83 11.71 2.14
N SER A 148 -13.90 11.01 1.75
CA SER A 148 -15.09 10.87 2.62
C SER A 148 -14.86 9.92 3.79
N SER A 149 -14.04 8.87 3.62
CA SER A 149 -13.77 7.88 4.66
C SER A 149 -12.81 8.38 5.75
N TYR A 150 -11.88 9.30 5.41
CA TYR A 150 -10.79 9.73 6.29
C TYR A 150 -10.69 11.25 6.47
N ASP A 151 -11.80 11.98 6.38
CA ASP A 151 -11.87 13.44 6.58
C ASP A 151 -10.93 14.27 5.67
N GLY A 152 -10.65 13.80 4.48
CA GLY A 152 -9.83 14.52 3.49
C GLY A 152 -8.36 14.75 3.85
N ARG A 153 -8.04 14.96 5.13
CA ARG A 153 -6.68 15.26 5.63
C ARG A 153 -5.68 14.15 5.33
N VAL A 154 -6.10 12.89 5.45
CA VAL A 154 -5.25 11.74 5.13
C VAL A 154 -4.87 11.76 3.65
N TYR A 155 -5.85 11.99 2.77
CA TYR A 155 -5.58 12.04 1.34
C TYR A 155 -4.67 13.22 0.96
N ASP A 156 -4.89 14.39 1.53
CA ASP A 156 -4.10 15.57 1.21
C ASP A 156 -2.62 15.38 1.62
N ARG A 157 -2.36 14.80 2.80
CA ARG A 157 -1.00 14.42 3.23
C ARG A 157 -0.36 13.38 2.32
N LEU A 158 -1.11 12.33 1.96
CA LEU A 158 -0.62 11.31 1.04
C LEU A 158 -0.33 11.87 -0.35
N LYS A 159 -1.17 12.76 -0.87
CA LYS A 159 -1.01 13.41 -2.16
C LYS A 159 0.27 14.26 -2.22
N GLU A 160 0.62 14.92 -1.14
CA GLU A 160 1.81 15.78 -1.05
C GLU A 160 3.11 14.98 -1.22
N THR A 161 3.15 13.75 -0.72
CA THR A 161 4.35 12.92 -0.66
C THR A 161 4.33 11.70 -1.58
N SER A 162 3.24 11.43 -2.29
CA SER A 162 3.08 10.18 -3.06
C SER A 162 2.71 10.41 -4.52
N PHE A 163 3.23 9.56 -5.38
CA PHE A 163 2.76 9.43 -6.77
C PHE A 163 1.42 8.67 -6.79
N LEU A 164 0.55 9.04 -7.70
CA LEU A 164 -0.76 8.39 -7.88
C LEU A 164 -0.81 7.66 -9.22
N LEU A 165 -0.99 6.36 -9.18
CA LEU A 165 -1.17 5.50 -10.36
C LEU A 165 -2.58 4.94 -10.37
N ARG A 166 -3.31 5.16 -11.46
CA ARG A 166 -4.70 4.73 -11.64
C ARG A 166 -4.79 3.59 -12.65
N PHE A 167 -5.26 2.45 -12.19
CA PHE A 167 -5.61 1.30 -13.01
C PHE A 167 -7.04 1.44 -13.51
N LYS A 168 -7.26 1.08 -14.77
CA LYS A 168 -8.56 1.17 -15.45
C LYS A 168 -9.02 -0.18 -15.98
N GLY A 169 -8.09 -1.14 -16.11
CA GLY A 169 -8.34 -2.46 -16.67
C GLY A 169 -9.28 -3.31 -15.84
N GLU A 170 -9.74 -4.38 -16.45
CA GLU A 170 -10.54 -5.40 -15.81
C GLU A 170 -9.70 -6.35 -14.93
N SER A 171 -10.36 -7.23 -14.21
CA SER A 171 -9.69 -8.23 -13.37
C SER A 171 -8.87 -9.22 -14.21
N ASN A 172 -7.60 -9.32 -13.88
CA ASN A 172 -6.69 -10.33 -14.46
C ASN A 172 -6.84 -11.72 -13.81
N ARG A 173 -7.76 -11.87 -12.83
CA ARG A 173 -7.99 -13.14 -12.16
C ARG A 173 -8.78 -14.06 -13.09
N LYS A 174 -8.21 -15.22 -13.38
CA LYS A 174 -8.90 -16.30 -14.12
C LYS A 174 -9.39 -17.33 -13.11
N PRO A 175 -10.57 -17.95 -13.31
CA PRO A 175 -10.94 -19.13 -12.56
C PRO A 175 -9.92 -20.25 -12.81
N LEU A 176 -9.81 -21.18 -11.87
CA LEU A 176 -9.03 -22.39 -12.10
C LEU A 176 -9.66 -23.18 -13.26
N ASP A 177 -8.82 -23.79 -14.07
CA ASP A 177 -9.28 -24.67 -15.15
C ASP A 177 -9.77 -25.98 -14.52
N ASN A 178 -11.05 -26.31 -14.72
CA ASN A 178 -11.64 -27.54 -14.22
C ASN A 178 -11.03 -28.81 -14.88
N SER A 179 -10.24 -28.65 -15.94
CA SER A 179 -9.50 -29.79 -16.54
C SER A 179 -8.31 -30.24 -15.69
N GLU A 180 -7.94 -29.50 -14.63
CA GLU A 180 -6.87 -29.87 -13.68
C GLU A 180 -7.40 -30.69 -12.46
N ILE A 181 -8.73 -30.96 -12.40
CA ILE A 181 -9.34 -31.82 -11.38
C ILE A 181 -9.33 -33.26 -11.85
#